data_c02645fdd7a47eadb061707035c7a5f2
#
_entry.id   c02645fdd7a47eadb061707035c7a5f2
#
_cell.length_a   1.000
_cell.length_b   1.000
_cell.length_c   1.000
_cell.angle_alpha   90.00
_cell.angle_beta   90.00
_cell.angle_gamma   90.00
#
_symmetry.space_group_name_H-M   'P 1'
#
loop_
_entity.id
_entity.type
_entity.pdbx_description
1 polymer ?
#
loop_
_entity_poly.entity_id
_entity_poly.type
_entity_poly.pdbx_seq_one_letter_code
_entity_poly.pdbx_strand_id
1 'polypeptide(L)'
;MRISVVIAAWDERRNVEPLTRRLASVLDGLPEVGWEIVYVVEGTDGTREVLEALVAEIPGLRVLYQPVPRGLGAAFRQGFAAATPDADVIVTMDADLNHQPEELPGLLEAFQRRGCDILVGSRFAPGGTVDRMPAWKAVLSRGLNPLMKVAFRMNVRDLTSGYRLYGGKALRTLSFSANNFAFLPELLFEAAARGLRIEEEPIRFTYRIHGRSKMKLWKTSGSYLRLFLRRVAGSWVR
;
A
#
# COMPACT_ATOMS: atom_id res chain seq x y z
N MET A 1 6.80 14.63 -14.11
CA MET A 1 6.83 13.51 -13.14
C MET A 1 5.90 12.41 -13.63
N ARG A 2 6.25 11.12 -13.43
CA ARG A 2 5.37 9.98 -13.79
C ARG A 2 5.01 9.16 -12.54
N ILE A 3 3.72 8.88 -12.37
CA ILE A 3 3.18 8.17 -11.20
C ILE A 3 2.48 6.88 -11.66
N SER A 4 2.81 5.76 -11.00
CA SER A 4 2.05 4.51 -11.13
C SER A 4 1.35 4.21 -9.80
N VAL A 5 0.01 4.19 -9.80
CA VAL A 5 -0.76 3.80 -8.61
C VAL A 5 -1.11 2.32 -8.73
N VAL A 6 -0.63 1.51 -7.80
CA VAL A 6 -0.86 0.06 -7.76
C VAL A 6 -1.88 -0.28 -6.68
N ILE A 7 -2.95 -0.96 -7.07
CA ILE A 7 -4.06 -1.32 -6.20
C ILE A 7 -4.36 -2.82 -6.35
N ALA A 8 -4.33 -3.55 -5.24
CA ALA A 8 -4.79 -4.94 -5.19
C ALA A 8 -6.25 -4.99 -4.75
N ALA A 9 -7.10 -5.63 -5.55
CA ALA A 9 -8.53 -5.75 -5.29
C ALA A 9 -8.96 -7.22 -5.29
N TRP A 10 -9.47 -7.70 -4.16
CA TRP A 10 -10.04 -9.06 -4.04
C TRP A 10 -11.50 -8.99 -3.60
N ASP A 11 -12.43 -9.26 -4.54
CA ASP A 11 -13.88 -9.14 -4.36
C ASP A 11 -14.29 -7.77 -3.78
N GLU A 12 -13.97 -6.71 -4.51
CA GLU A 12 -14.22 -5.32 -4.11
C GLU A 12 -15.16 -4.59 -5.11
N ARG A 13 -16.07 -5.34 -5.75
CA ARG A 13 -16.97 -4.87 -6.82
C ARG A 13 -17.65 -3.53 -6.53
N ARG A 14 -18.08 -3.32 -5.27
CA ARG A 14 -18.81 -2.09 -4.87
C ARG A 14 -17.90 -0.89 -4.63
N ASN A 15 -16.62 -1.14 -4.42
CA ASN A 15 -15.66 -0.13 -4.01
C ASN A 15 -14.81 0.39 -5.17
N VAL A 16 -14.53 -0.46 -6.17
CA VAL A 16 -13.54 -0.12 -7.20
C VAL A 16 -13.97 1.01 -8.13
N GLU A 17 -15.23 1.11 -8.53
CA GLU A 17 -15.69 2.20 -9.39
C GLU A 17 -15.58 3.57 -8.71
N PRO A 18 -16.18 3.81 -7.52
CA PRO A 18 -16.06 5.11 -6.87
C PRO A 18 -14.61 5.44 -6.50
N LEU A 19 -13.78 4.46 -6.12
CA LEU A 19 -12.38 4.68 -5.86
C LEU A 19 -11.64 5.13 -7.12
N THR A 20 -11.83 4.41 -8.24
CA THR A 20 -11.12 4.69 -9.49
C THR A 20 -11.48 6.07 -10.05
N ARG A 21 -12.76 6.42 -10.04
CA ARG A 21 -13.22 7.74 -10.52
C ARG A 21 -12.66 8.89 -9.67
N ARG A 22 -12.69 8.76 -8.34
CA ARG A 22 -12.09 9.76 -7.42
C ARG A 22 -10.59 9.88 -7.63
N LEU A 23 -9.89 8.75 -7.72
CA LEU A 23 -8.45 8.73 -7.90
C LEU A 23 -8.04 9.32 -9.26
N ALA A 24 -8.72 8.96 -10.34
CA ALA A 24 -8.46 9.53 -11.65
C ALA A 24 -8.66 11.06 -11.65
N SER A 25 -9.76 11.54 -11.05
CA SER A 25 -10.01 12.98 -10.92
C SER A 25 -8.91 13.70 -10.14
N VAL A 26 -8.39 13.09 -9.07
CA VAL A 26 -7.26 13.66 -8.31
C VAL A 26 -5.98 13.70 -9.15
N LEU A 27 -5.69 12.61 -9.87
CA LEU A 27 -4.49 12.51 -10.72
C LEU A 27 -4.54 13.48 -11.91
N ASP A 28 -5.71 13.65 -12.52
CA ASP A 28 -5.93 14.64 -13.61
C ASP A 28 -5.73 16.08 -13.12
N GLY A 29 -5.99 16.35 -11.84
CA GLY A 29 -5.77 17.65 -11.23
C GLY A 29 -4.30 17.97 -10.92
N LEU A 30 -3.37 17.00 -11.08
CA LEU A 30 -1.95 17.22 -10.81
C LEU A 30 -1.25 17.83 -12.04
N PRO A 31 -0.63 19.03 -11.92
CA PRO A 31 0.02 19.68 -13.05
C PRO A 31 1.27 18.91 -13.51
N GLU A 32 1.44 18.76 -14.81
CA GLU A 32 2.62 18.16 -15.45
C GLU A 32 2.96 16.74 -14.95
N VAL A 33 1.93 15.96 -14.58
CA VAL A 33 2.05 14.59 -14.12
C VAL A 33 1.46 13.63 -15.15
N GLY A 34 2.28 12.74 -15.70
CA GLY A 34 1.80 11.53 -16.37
C GLY A 34 1.47 10.46 -15.33
N TRP A 35 0.33 9.78 -15.47
CA TRP A 35 -0.09 8.79 -14.49
C TRP A 35 -0.69 7.53 -15.11
N GLU A 36 -0.67 6.46 -14.35
CA GLU A 36 -1.43 5.23 -14.58
C GLU A 36 -1.98 4.68 -13.27
N ILE A 37 -3.08 3.93 -13.36
CA ILE A 37 -3.63 3.13 -12.27
C ILE A 37 -3.57 1.67 -12.69
N VAL A 38 -2.87 0.85 -11.93
CA VAL A 38 -2.70 -0.59 -12.18
C VAL A 38 -3.46 -1.37 -11.12
N TYR A 39 -4.59 -1.95 -11.48
CA TYR A 39 -5.29 -2.88 -10.62
C TYR A 39 -4.77 -4.31 -10.82
N VAL A 40 -4.54 -5.01 -9.71
CA VAL A 40 -4.39 -6.47 -9.69
C VAL A 40 -5.63 -7.04 -9.02
N VAL A 41 -6.48 -7.63 -9.84
CA VAL A 41 -7.81 -8.13 -9.42
C VAL A 41 -7.74 -9.62 -9.16
N GLU A 42 -8.15 -10.03 -7.97
CA GLU A 42 -8.32 -11.41 -7.57
C GLU A 42 -9.79 -11.71 -7.25
N GLY A 43 -10.23 -12.94 -7.46
CA GLY A 43 -11.62 -13.37 -7.17
C GLY A 43 -12.57 -13.28 -8.35
N THR A 44 -13.88 -13.49 -8.09
CA THR A 44 -14.89 -13.71 -9.13
C THR A 44 -16.24 -13.02 -8.84
N ASP A 45 -16.24 -11.95 -8.03
CA ASP A 45 -17.46 -11.25 -7.61
C ASP A 45 -17.99 -10.20 -8.63
N GLY A 46 -17.34 -10.04 -9.77
CA GLY A 46 -17.65 -9.02 -10.75
C GLY A 46 -16.77 -7.74 -10.64
N THR A 47 -15.77 -7.74 -9.77
CA THR A 47 -14.79 -6.62 -9.66
C THR A 47 -14.07 -6.36 -10.98
N ARG A 48 -13.69 -7.42 -11.68
CA ARG A 48 -13.01 -7.34 -12.97
C ARG A 48 -13.86 -6.63 -14.00
N GLU A 49 -15.10 -7.05 -14.17
CA GLU A 49 -16.03 -6.54 -15.18
C GLU A 49 -16.30 -5.06 -14.99
N VAL A 50 -16.42 -4.61 -13.73
CA VAL A 50 -16.57 -3.18 -13.40
C VAL A 50 -15.35 -2.39 -13.83
N LEU A 51 -14.15 -2.86 -13.53
CA LEU A 51 -12.91 -2.16 -13.89
C LEU A 51 -12.64 -2.19 -15.40
N GLU A 52 -12.91 -3.32 -16.09
CA GLU A 52 -12.76 -3.41 -17.55
C GLU A 52 -13.70 -2.44 -18.28
N ALA A 53 -14.90 -2.21 -17.77
CA ALA A 53 -15.79 -1.19 -18.31
C ALA A 53 -15.21 0.24 -18.17
N LEU A 54 -14.53 0.53 -17.06
CA LEU A 54 -13.89 1.82 -16.82
C LEU A 54 -12.64 2.07 -17.68
N VAL A 55 -11.97 1.03 -18.17
CA VAL A 55 -10.78 1.19 -19.05
C VAL A 55 -11.10 2.00 -20.30
N ALA A 56 -12.29 1.88 -20.84
CA ALA A 56 -12.72 2.66 -22.01
C ALA A 56 -12.88 4.16 -21.70
N GLU A 57 -13.17 4.51 -20.45
CA GLU A 57 -13.41 5.88 -19.99
C GLU A 57 -12.15 6.54 -19.41
N ILE A 58 -11.23 5.73 -18.86
CA ILE A 58 -10.03 6.20 -18.14
C ILE A 58 -8.77 5.63 -18.79
N PRO A 59 -8.15 6.35 -19.75
CA PRO A 59 -7.05 5.83 -20.58
C PRO A 59 -5.81 5.36 -19.76
N GLY A 60 -5.60 5.92 -18.58
CA GLY A 60 -4.51 5.52 -17.66
C GLY A 60 -4.80 4.28 -16.83
N LEU A 61 -6.00 3.68 -16.93
CA LEU A 61 -6.39 2.51 -16.15
C LEU A 61 -5.97 1.22 -16.82
N ARG A 62 -5.33 0.33 -16.05
CA ARG A 62 -4.92 -1.02 -16.48
C ARG A 62 -5.38 -2.06 -15.47
N VAL A 63 -5.85 -3.19 -15.96
CA VAL A 63 -6.38 -4.29 -15.13
C VAL A 63 -5.61 -5.58 -15.41
N LEU A 64 -5.05 -6.15 -14.36
CA LEU A 64 -4.43 -7.48 -14.36
C LEU A 64 -5.34 -8.43 -13.58
N TYR A 65 -5.75 -9.52 -14.18
CA TYR A 65 -6.70 -10.44 -13.57
C TYR A 65 -6.09 -11.78 -13.18
N GLN A 66 -6.39 -12.23 -11.98
CA GLN A 66 -6.03 -13.53 -11.43
C GLN A 66 -7.27 -14.19 -10.81
N PRO A 67 -7.87 -15.22 -11.46
CA PRO A 67 -9.10 -15.85 -10.94
C PRO A 67 -8.89 -16.55 -9.60
N VAL A 68 -7.68 -17.05 -9.36
CA VAL A 68 -7.33 -17.73 -8.10
C VAL A 68 -6.49 -16.80 -7.23
N PRO A 69 -6.99 -16.42 -6.04
CA PRO A 69 -6.25 -15.52 -5.16
C PRO A 69 -4.91 -16.11 -4.71
N ARG A 70 -3.84 -15.38 -4.97
CA ARG A 70 -2.46 -15.70 -4.54
C ARG A 70 -2.06 -14.96 -3.27
N GLY A 71 -2.88 -13.98 -2.88
CA GLY A 71 -2.72 -13.16 -1.69
C GLY A 71 -2.09 -11.81 -1.95
N LEU A 72 -2.32 -10.90 -1.01
CA LEU A 72 -2.04 -9.48 -1.14
C LEU A 72 -0.60 -9.17 -1.58
N GLY A 73 0.40 -9.79 -0.96
CA GLY A 73 1.80 -9.56 -1.33
C GLY A 73 2.13 -10.06 -2.74
N ALA A 74 1.53 -11.18 -3.18
CA ALA A 74 1.70 -11.66 -4.55
C ALA A 74 1.07 -10.69 -5.56
N ALA A 75 -0.12 -10.16 -5.25
CA ALA A 75 -0.78 -9.15 -6.07
C ALA A 75 0.08 -7.88 -6.19
N PHE A 76 0.65 -7.37 -5.10
CA PHE A 76 1.53 -6.22 -5.17
C PHE A 76 2.83 -6.48 -5.93
N ARG A 77 3.45 -7.68 -5.82
CA ARG A 77 4.60 -8.03 -6.68
C ARG A 77 4.25 -7.95 -8.16
N GLN A 78 3.09 -8.49 -8.54
CA GLN A 78 2.62 -8.44 -9.93
C GLN A 78 2.34 -7.00 -10.37
N GLY A 79 1.69 -6.19 -9.52
CA GLY A 79 1.43 -4.79 -9.80
C GLY A 79 2.70 -3.95 -9.94
N PHE A 80 3.68 -4.14 -9.06
CA PHE A 80 4.98 -3.47 -9.15
C PHE A 80 5.76 -3.83 -10.41
N ALA A 81 5.70 -5.11 -10.83
CA ALA A 81 6.32 -5.56 -12.07
C ALA A 81 5.62 -5.00 -13.32
N ALA A 82 4.33 -4.70 -13.24
CA ALA A 82 3.53 -4.14 -14.32
C ALA A 82 3.55 -2.62 -14.36
N ALA A 83 3.92 -1.95 -13.27
CA ALA A 83 4.06 -0.50 -13.22
C ALA A 83 5.06 0.00 -14.28
N THR A 84 4.78 1.15 -14.85
CA THR A 84 5.64 1.76 -15.88
C THR A 84 7.12 1.80 -15.43
N PRO A 85 8.06 1.29 -16.25
CA PRO A 85 9.46 1.14 -15.84
C PRO A 85 10.15 2.45 -15.45
N ASP A 86 9.73 3.56 -16.01
CA ASP A 86 10.26 4.90 -15.78
C ASP A 86 9.39 5.72 -14.80
N ALA A 87 8.48 5.08 -14.03
CA ALA A 87 7.76 5.77 -12.98
C ALA A 87 8.72 6.37 -11.96
N ASP A 88 8.57 7.68 -11.70
CA ASP A 88 9.32 8.40 -10.67
C ASP A 88 8.83 8.01 -9.28
N VAL A 89 7.51 7.86 -9.15
CA VAL A 89 6.84 7.49 -7.90
C VAL A 89 5.87 6.33 -8.13
N ILE A 90 5.94 5.32 -7.28
CA ILE A 90 4.96 4.24 -7.23
C ILE A 90 4.14 4.40 -5.95
N VAL A 91 2.83 4.48 -6.09
CA VAL A 91 1.89 4.65 -4.99
C VAL A 91 1.16 3.33 -4.76
N THR A 92 1.00 2.92 -3.51
CA THR A 92 0.11 1.82 -3.16
C THR A 92 -1.10 2.34 -2.39
N MET A 93 -2.27 1.74 -2.62
CA MET A 93 -3.53 2.08 -1.96
C MET A 93 -4.40 0.84 -1.84
N ASP A 94 -5.20 0.74 -0.77
CA ASP A 94 -6.19 -0.33 -0.61
C ASP A 94 -7.44 -0.03 -1.45
N ALA A 95 -8.10 -1.09 -1.97
CA ALA A 95 -9.27 -0.98 -2.83
C ALA A 95 -10.60 -0.75 -2.08
N ASP A 96 -10.58 -0.68 -0.75
CA ASP A 96 -11.76 -0.75 0.11
C ASP A 96 -12.29 0.62 0.60
N LEU A 97 -11.84 1.71 -0.04
CA LEU A 97 -12.19 3.11 0.29
C LEU A 97 -11.78 3.58 1.70
N ASN A 98 -10.91 2.82 2.37
CA ASN A 98 -10.40 3.24 3.68
C ASN A 98 -9.41 4.41 3.57
N HIS A 99 -8.65 4.47 2.47
CA HIS A 99 -7.76 5.55 2.13
C HIS A 99 -8.48 6.58 1.25
N GLN A 100 -8.16 7.84 1.46
CA GLN A 100 -8.77 8.93 0.71
C GLN A 100 -7.86 9.35 -0.45
N PRO A 101 -8.27 9.16 -1.74
CA PRO A 101 -7.46 9.60 -2.87
C PRO A 101 -7.10 11.07 -2.84
N GLU A 102 -7.96 11.90 -2.27
CA GLU A 102 -7.80 13.35 -2.15
C GLU A 102 -6.61 13.78 -1.29
N GLU A 103 -6.03 12.86 -0.50
CA GLU A 103 -4.81 13.11 0.27
C GLU A 103 -3.54 12.92 -0.56
N LEU A 104 -3.63 12.29 -1.74
CA LEU A 104 -2.47 12.00 -2.60
C LEU A 104 -1.64 13.24 -2.97
N PRO A 105 -2.24 14.39 -3.34
CA PRO A 105 -1.44 15.59 -3.63
C PRO A 105 -0.57 16.03 -2.45
N GLY A 106 -1.12 16.08 -1.25
CA GLY A 106 -0.39 16.42 -0.03
C GLY A 106 0.72 15.42 0.32
N LEU A 107 0.45 14.12 0.10
CA LEU A 107 1.46 13.08 0.29
C LEU A 107 2.61 13.19 -0.74
N LEU A 108 2.31 13.52 -1.99
CA LEU A 108 3.32 13.76 -3.03
C LEU A 108 4.19 14.98 -2.70
N GLU A 109 3.58 16.07 -2.27
CA GLU A 109 4.30 17.25 -1.80
C GLU A 109 5.21 16.92 -0.62
N ALA A 110 4.71 16.20 0.38
CA ALA A 110 5.49 15.77 1.53
C ALA A 110 6.65 14.84 1.13
N PHE A 111 6.41 13.91 0.19
CA PHE A 111 7.42 13.01 -0.35
C PHE A 111 8.58 13.79 -0.99
N GLN A 112 8.26 14.75 -1.86
CA GLN A 112 9.24 15.60 -2.53
C GLN A 112 9.99 16.51 -1.54
N ARG A 113 9.27 17.20 -0.67
CA ARG A 113 9.84 18.14 0.32
C ARG A 113 10.79 17.43 1.28
N ARG A 114 10.45 16.21 1.70
CA ARG A 114 11.30 15.44 2.61
C ARG A 114 12.47 14.74 1.91
N GLY A 115 12.40 14.56 0.59
CA GLY A 115 13.43 13.86 -0.18
C GLY A 115 13.67 12.43 0.32
N CYS A 116 12.58 11.73 0.70
CA CYS A 116 12.66 10.35 1.19
C CYS A 116 12.50 9.33 0.06
N ASP A 117 12.97 8.10 0.30
CA ASP A 117 12.82 6.99 -0.63
C ASP A 117 11.45 6.32 -0.51
N ILE A 118 10.88 6.35 0.71
CA ILE A 118 9.55 5.82 1.02
C ILE A 118 8.83 6.79 1.94
N LEU A 119 7.59 7.15 1.61
CA LEU A 119 6.67 7.86 2.50
C LEU A 119 5.50 6.94 2.87
N VAL A 120 5.27 6.78 4.16
CA VAL A 120 4.14 6.02 4.71
C VAL A 120 3.04 6.99 5.10
N GLY A 121 1.87 6.86 4.48
CA GLY A 121 0.65 7.50 4.98
C GLY A 121 0.24 6.85 6.30
N SER A 122 0.47 7.54 7.41
CA SER A 122 0.41 6.98 8.75
C SER A 122 -0.87 7.40 9.49
N ARG A 123 -1.58 6.40 9.99
CA ARG A 123 -2.75 6.60 10.87
C ARG A 123 -2.36 7.04 12.27
N PHE A 124 -1.11 6.85 12.65
CA PHE A 124 -0.59 7.03 14.00
C PHE A 124 0.46 8.14 14.11
N ALA A 125 0.80 8.79 13.02
CA ALA A 125 1.57 10.03 13.04
C ALA A 125 0.75 11.17 13.68
N PRO A 126 1.37 12.19 14.27
CA PRO A 126 0.64 13.34 14.81
C PRO A 126 -0.23 13.98 13.71
N GLY A 127 -1.53 14.11 13.98
CA GLY A 127 -2.54 14.56 13.01
C GLY A 127 -3.22 13.44 12.22
N GLY A 128 -2.73 12.20 12.28
CA GLY A 128 -3.41 11.05 11.68
C GLY A 128 -4.69 10.68 12.44
N THR A 129 -5.72 10.26 11.70
CA THR A 129 -7.01 9.87 12.28
C THR A 129 -7.46 8.50 11.82
N VAL A 130 -8.22 7.85 12.68
CA VAL A 130 -8.83 6.55 12.39
C VAL A 130 -10.29 6.58 12.82
N ASP A 131 -11.17 6.69 11.83
CA ASP A 131 -12.60 6.72 12.07
C ASP A 131 -13.18 5.30 12.02
N ARG A 132 -14.08 5.01 12.99
CA ARG A 132 -14.86 3.76 13.07
C ARG A 132 -14.08 2.47 13.23
N MET A 133 -12.79 2.50 13.61
CA MET A 133 -12.03 1.27 13.86
C MET A 133 -12.50 0.58 15.14
N PRO A 134 -12.76 -0.74 15.11
CA PRO A 134 -13.02 -1.50 16.34
C PRO A 134 -11.88 -1.38 17.34
N ALA A 135 -12.20 -1.11 18.62
CA ALA A 135 -11.20 -0.85 19.66
C ALA A 135 -10.11 -1.94 19.78
N TRP A 136 -10.48 -3.22 19.64
CA TRP A 136 -9.52 -4.33 19.71
C TRP A 136 -8.48 -4.30 18.57
N LYS A 137 -8.85 -3.83 17.36
CA LYS A 137 -7.89 -3.66 16.25
C LYS A 137 -6.95 -2.50 16.51
N ALA A 138 -7.46 -1.41 17.09
CA ALA A 138 -6.65 -0.27 17.49
C ALA A 138 -5.61 -0.67 18.55
N VAL A 139 -6.02 -1.45 19.55
CA VAL A 139 -5.11 -1.99 20.61
C VAL A 139 -4.05 -2.90 19.99
N LEU A 140 -4.44 -3.83 19.12
CA LEU A 140 -3.50 -4.74 18.46
C LEU A 140 -2.46 -3.99 17.61
N SER A 141 -2.90 -3.02 16.83
CA SER A 141 -2.01 -2.19 16.01
C SER A 141 -1.08 -1.33 16.87
N ARG A 142 -1.61 -0.71 17.95
CA ARG A 142 -0.81 0.09 18.87
C ARG A 142 0.19 -0.74 19.68
N GLY A 143 -0.08 -2.01 19.96
CA GLY A 143 0.82 -2.90 20.67
C GLY A 143 1.93 -3.48 19.79
N LEU A 144 1.62 -3.87 18.54
CA LEU A 144 2.60 -4.47 17.64
C LEU A 144 3.58 -3.46 17.04
N ASN A 145 3.12 -2.28 16.68
CA ASN A 145 3.95 -1.27 16.02
C ASN A 145 5.17 -0.83 16.88
N PRO A 146 5.06 -0.52 18.18
CA PRO A 146 6.22 -0.16 19.01
C PRO A 146 7.26 -1.28 19.12
N LEU A 147 6.79 -2.52 19.29
CA LEU A 147 7.69 -3.68 19.38
C LEU A 147 8.51 -3.84 18.09
N MET A 148 7.85 -3.76 16.95
CA MET A 148 8.49 -3.85 15.63
C MET A 148 9.41 -2.66 15.37
N LYS A 149 9.01 -1.44 15.76
CA LYS A 149 9.83 -0.23 15.69
C LYS A 149 11.18 -0.40 16.40
N VAL A 150 11.15 -0.89 17.64
CA VAL A 150 12.37 -1.14 18.45
C VAL A 150 13.22 -2.25 17.82
N ALA A 151 12.60 -3.37 17.47
CA ALA A 151 13.28 -4.53 16.89
C ALA A 151 14.03 -4.21 15.59
N PHE A 152 13.47 -3.34 14.76
CA PHE A 152 14.05 -2.98 13.46
C PHE A 152 14.70 -1.59 13.44
N ARG A 153 14.80 -0.91 14.60
CA ARG A 153 15.40 0.44 14.73
C ARG A 153 14.82 1.45 13.75
N MET A 154 13.50 1.38 13.51
CA MET A 154 12.81 2.26 12.56
C MET A 154 12.04 3.36 13.29
N ASN A 155 12.05 4.56 12.76
CA ASN A 155 11.26 5.67 13.30
C ASN A 155 9.90 5.81 12.60
N VAL A 156 9.21 4.68 12.35
CA VAL A 156 7.91 4.59 11.69
C VAL A 156 6.88 4.09 12.69
N ARG A 157 5.75 4.78 12.81
CA ARG A 157 4.66 4.46 13.74
C ARG A 157 3.63 3.51 13.13
N ASP A 158 3.50 3.51 11.79
CA ASP A 158 2.52 2.68 11.08
C ASP A 158 3.16 1.75 10.04
N LEU A 159 3.61 0.60 10.51
CA LEU A 159 4.23 -0.43 9.67
C LEU A 159 3.23 -1.19 8.78
N THR A 160 1.93 -1.02 9.02
CA THR A 160 0.86 -1.80 8.41
C THR A 160 -0.04 -1.00 7.47
N SER A 161 0.19 0.29 7.32
CA SER A 161 -0.52 1.10 6.34
C SER A 161 -0.21 0.65 4.91
N GLY A 162 -1.25 0.48 4.09
CA GLY A 162 -1.15 0.18 2.66
C GLY A 162 -1.02 1.43 1.79
N TYR A 163 -1.23 2.63 2.34
CA TYR A 163 -1.08 3.88 1.60
C TYR A 163 0.37 4.35 1.69
N ARG A 164 1.13 4.13 0.63
CA ARG A 164 2.56 4.44 0.60
C ARG A 164 2.97 5.00 -0.74
N LEU A 165 3.98 5.88 -0.71
CA LEU A 165 4.69 6.36 -1.86
C LEU A 165 6.11 5.80 -1.82
N TYR A 166 6.55 5.26 -2.95
CA TYR A 166 7.90 4.73 -3.13
C TYR A 166 8.57 5.47 -4.27
N GLY A 167 9.79 5.92 -4.09
CA GLY A 167 10.62 6.32 -5.22
C GLY A 167 10.81 5.14 -6.17
N GLY A 168 10.53 5.34 -7.46
CA GLY A 168 10.55 4.25 -8.43
C GLY A 168 11.90 3.51 -8.48
N LYS A 169 13.01 4.24 -8.40
CA LYS A 169 14.35 3.65 -8.31
C LYS A 169 14.56 2.85 -7.03
N ALA A 170 14.10 3.37 -5.88
CA ALA A 170 14.22 2.71 -4.59
C ALA A 170 13.43 1.39 -4.56
N LEU A 171 12.16 1.42 -4.98
CA LEU A 171 11.32 0.22 -5.00
C LEU A 171 11.90 -0.91 -5.83
N ARG A 172 12.52 -0.61 -6.97
CA ARG A 172 13.15 -1.63 -7.85
C ARG A 172 14.34 -2.33 -7.21
N THR A 173 14.93 -1.75 -6.17
CA THR A 173 16.01 -2.42 -5.41
C THR A 173 15.46 -3.34 -4.31
N LEU A 174 14.18 -3.23 -3.98
CA LEU A 174 13.57 -3.95 -2.87
C LEU A 174 12.97 -5.28 -3.33
N SER A 175 13.02 -6.26 -2.44
CA SER A 175 12.38 -7.55 -2.63
C SER A 175 11.64 -7.98 -1.37
N PHE A 176 10.57 -8.75 -1.54
CA PHE A 176 9.83 -9.37 -0.44
C PHE A 176 9.26 -10.72 -0.87
N SER A 177 9.05 -11.59 0.11
CA SER A 177 8.63 -12.97 -0.10
C SER A 177 7.21 -13.26 0.40
N ALA A 178 6.73 -12.49 1.36
CA ALA A 178 5.42 -12.69 1.95
C ALA A 178 4.29 -12.50 0.93
N ASN A 179 3.35 -13.45 0.88
CA ASN A 179 2.17 -13.39 0.02
C ASN A 179 0.95 -12.76 0.73
N ASN A 180 1.05 -12.47 2.02
CA ASN A 180 -0.03 -11.90 2.83
C ASN A 180 0.32 -10.46 3.26
N PHE A 181 -0.43 -9.90 4.21
CA PHE A 181 -0.22 -8.55 4.74
C PHE A 181 1.18 -8.31 5.35
N ALA A 182 1.94 -9.37 5.65
CA ALA A 182 3.30 -9.22 6.18
C ALA A 182 4.28 -8.62 5.16
N PHE A 183 3.94 -8.56 3.88
CA PHE A 183 4.76 -7.88 2.88
C PHE A 183 4.95 -6.38 3.20
N LEU A 184 3.95 -5.76 3.84
CA LEU A 184 4.00 -4.33 4.20
C LEU A 184 5.18 -4.00 5.14
N PRO A 185 5.30 -4.62 6.33
CA PRO A 185 6.49 -4.42 7.15
C PRO A 185 7.75 -5.04 6.53
N GLU A 186 7.67 -6.16 5.78
CA GLU A 186 8.83 -6.79 5.13
C GLU A 186 9.53 -5.80 4.19
N LEU A 187 8.79 -5.06 3.36
CA LEU A 187 9.34 -4.03 2.47
C LEU A 187 10.03 -2.90 3.25
N LEU A 188 9.42 -2.44 4.36
CA LEU A 188 10.04 -1.39 5.17
C LEU A 188 11.31 -1.87 5.85
N PHE A 189 11.34 -3.12 6.30
CA PHE A 189 12.55 -3.71 6.90
C PHE A 189 13.66 -3.88 5.89
N GLU A 190 13.33 -4.32 4.68
CA GLU A 190 14.28 -4.41 3.58
C GLU A 190 14.84 -3.03 3.20
N ALA A 191 13.98 -2.03 3.12
CA ALA A 191 14.38 -0.65 2.85
C ALA A 191 15.31 -0.10 3.93
N ALA A 192 14.95 -0.29 5.21
CA ALA A 192 15.79 0.14 6.33
C ALA A 192 17.14 -0.59 6.37
N ALA A 193 17.19 -1.89 6.03
CA ALA A 193 18.43 -2.64 5.95
C ALA A 193 19.37 -2.13 4.84
N ARG A 194 18.81 -1.54 3.80
CA ARG A 194 19.56 -0.90 2.69
C ARG A 194 19.89 0.56 2.92
N GLY A 195 19.53 1.12 4.09
CA GLY A 195 19.76 2.51 4.44
C GLY A 195 18.87 3.51 3.70
N LEU A 196 17.75 3.04 3.12
CA LEU A 196 16.79 3.93 2.48
C LEU A 196 16.08 4.80 3.51
N ARG A 197 15.81 6.03 3.13
CA ARG A 197 15.14 7.01 3.98
C ARG A 197 13.63 6.81 3.97
N ILE A 198 13.07 6.48 5.14
CA ILE A 198 11.64 6.21 5.34
C ILE A 198 11.07 7.31 6.24
N GLU A 199 10.01 7.96 5.78
CA GLU A 199 9.31 9.03 6.50
C GLU A 199 7.82 8.70 6.62
N GLU A 200 7.11 9.42 7.49
CA GLU A 200 5.66 9.31 7.66
C GLU A 200 4.98 10.65 7.46
N GLU A 201 3.78 10.62 6.89
CA GLU A 201 2.86 11.75 6.82
C GLU A 201 1.48 11.32 7.35
N PRO A 202 0.79 12.13 8.16
CA PRO A 202 -0.52 11.75 8.69
C PRO A 202 -1.56 11.62 7.59
N ILE A 203 -2.44 10.62 7.73
CA ILE A 203 -3.59 10.41 6.86
C ILE A 203 -4.88 10.22 7.68
N ARG A 204 -6.02 10.42 7.00
CA ARG A 204 -7.34 10.02 7.49
C ARG A 204 -7.65 8.62 7.01
N PHE A 205 -7.87 7.73 7.92
CA PHE A 205 -8.27 6.37 7.62
C PHE A 205 -9.71 6.16 8.07
N THR A 206 -10.62 5.90 7.13
CA THR A 206 -12.01 5.60 7.44
C THR A 206 -12.23 4.10 7.34
N TYR A 207 -12.61 3.46 8.44
CA TYR A 207 -12.86 2.02 8.41
C TYR A 207 -14.00 1.70 7.44
N ARG A 208 -13.81 0.66 6.62
CA ARG A 208 -14.68 0.30 5.49
C ARG A 208 -16.17 0.31 5.83
N ILE A 209 -16.97 0.79 4.89
CA ILE A 209 -18.44 0.80 4.97
C ILE A 209 -18.98 -0.52 4.38
N HIS A 210 -18.35 -1.05 3.35
CA HIS A 210 -18.77 -2.26 2.63
C HIS A 210 -17.68 -3.35 2.65
N GLY A 211 -18.14 -4.61 2.61
CA GLY A 211 -17.23 -5.77 2.54
C GLY A 211 -16.77 -6.30 3.90
N ARG A 212 -15.99 -7.37 3.88
CA ARG A 212 -15.39 -8.00 5.06
C ARG A 212 -13.87 -8.01 4.97
N SER A 213 -13.19 -7.74 6.10
CA SER A 213 -11.73 -7.84 6.16
C SER A 213 -11.28 -9.27 5.84
N LYS A 214 -10.45 -9.42 4.81
CA LYS A 214 -9.90 -10.72 4.38
C LYS A 214 -8.60 -11.06 5.12
N MET A 215 -8.15 -10.19 6.02
CA MET A 215 -6.98 -10.42 6.86
C MET A 215 -7.23 -11.56 7.86
N LYS A 216 -6.53 -12.68 7.67
CA LYS A 216 -6.54 -13.80 8.62
C LYS A 216 -5.47 -13.56 9.68
N LEU A 217 -5.86 -13.06 10.85
CA LEU A 217 -4.97 -12.68 11.95
C LEU A 217 -3.90 -13.74 12.28
N TRP A 218 -4.30 -15.01 12.43
CA TRP A 218 -3.39 -16.12 12.76
C TRP A 218 -2.28 -16.34 11.73
N LYS A 219 -2.64 -16.28 10.42
CA LYS A 219 -1.63 -16.44 9.34
C LYS A 219 -0.69 -15.24 9.27
N THR A 220 -1.20 -14.05 9.58
CA THR A 220 -0.41 -12.81 9.57
C THR A 220 0.53 -12.76 10.77
N SER A 221 0.08 -13.15 11.98
CA SER A 221 0.91 -13.19 13.19
C SER A 221 2.11 -14.13 13.07
N GLY A 222 1.91 -15.33 12.50
CA GLY A 222 3.01 -16.27 12.23
C GLY A 222 4.05 -15.71 11.23
N SER A 223 3.60 -14.94 10.25
CA SER A 223 4.50 -14.27 9.31
C SER A 223 5.30 -13.14 9.97
N TYR A 224 4.70 -12.36 10.85
CA TYR A 224 5.40 -11.33 11.63
C TYR A 224 6.47 -11.95 12.55
N LEU A 225 6.13 -13.05 13.24
CA LEU A 225 7.11 -13.78 14.07
C LEU A 225 8.29 -14.27 13.22
N ARG A 226 8.03 -14.81 12.03
CA ARG A 226 9.09 -15.26 11.11
C ARG A 226 9.98 -14.10 10.66
N LEU A 227 9.41 -12.93 10.36
CA LEU A 227 10.18 -11.73 10.02
C LEU A 227 11.08 -11.30 11.21
N PHE A 228 10.53 -11.30 12.42
CA PHE A 228 11.28 -11.00 13.63
C PHE A 228 12.45 -11.98 13.83
N LEU A 229 12.21 -13.28 13.73
CA LEU A 229 13.23 -14.31 13.87
C LEU A 229 14.33 -14.20 12.80
N ARG A 230 13.99 -13.91 11.56
CA ARG A 230 14.98 -13.64 10.49
C ARG A 230 15.88 -12.45 10.85
N ARG A 231 15.32 -11.39 11.44
CA ARG A 231 16.12 -10.23 11.88
C ARG A 231 17.08 -10.59 12.99
N VAL A 232 16.59 -11.30 14.01
CA VAL A 232 17.42 -11.75 15.16
C VAL A 232 18.52 -12.70 14.70
N ALA A 233 18.24 -13.56 13.73
CA ALA A 233 19.22 -14.50 13.14
C ALA A 233 20.25 -13.82 12.21
N GLY A 234 20.23 -12.49 12.05
CA GLY A 234 21.20 -11.76 11.21
C GLY A 234 21.05 -11.97 9.71
N SER A 235 20.01 -12.67 9.23
CA SER A 235 19.85 -13.06 7.82
C SER A 235 19.40 -11.92 6.87
N TRP A 236 19.32 -10.67 7.38
CA TRP A 236 19.04 -9.46 6.60
C TRP A 236 20.32 -8.67 6.23
N VAL A 237 21.50 -9.19 6.63
CA VAL A 237 22.79 -8.58 6.32
C VAL A 237 23.53 -9.52 5.39
N ARG A 238 23.19 -9.48 4.10
CA ARG A 238 24.07 -9.87 2.99
C ARG A 238 23.65 -9.18 1.71
#